data_070bf074f3cf7c00fd216c44c642b035
#
_entry.id   070bf074f3cf7c00fd216c44c642b035
#
_cell.length_a   1.000
_cell.length_b   1.000
_cell.length_c   1.000
_cell.angle_alpha   90.00
_cell.angle_beta   90.00
_cell.angle_gamma   90.00
#
_symmetry.space_group_name_H-M   'P 1'
#
loop_
_entity.id
_entity.type
_entity.pdbx_description
1 polymer ?
#
loop_
_entity_poly.entity_id
_entity_poly.type
_entity_poly.pdbx_seq_one_letter_code
_entity_poly.pdbx_strand_id
1 'polypeptide(L)'
;MANKKIIELLGDQADYLLNHECKTFAKTDITVPGPNHVDDIWRSSNRNNQTLKSLQHILDNGRLGGSGYVSILPVDQGIEHSAGASFAPNPIYFDPENIVKLAIEGGCNAVASTFGGLGIVSRKYAHKIPMMVKINHNEFLSLPNKFDQIMFGKVQDAWNMGATAVGATIYFGSAESTRQIQEVATAFEMAHELGMTTVLWCYTRNNGFKVDGVDYSTSADLSGQANHLGVTIQADIIKQKLPTNNGGYNATKHGKTSPLVYSKLTTDHPIDLTRYQVANCYMGRVGLINSGGESKGATDLAEAVTTAVINKRAGGMGLISGRKAFQKPMKDGVELLNTIQDVYLDKSITIA
;
A
#
# COMPACT_ATOMS: atom_id res chain seq x y z
N MET A 1 -21.41 17.98 -1.27
CA MET A 1 -21.15 17.59 0.13
C MET A 1 -20.78 16.12 0.15
N ALA A 2 -19.82 15.73 0.98
CA ALA A 2 -19.41 14.34 1.13
C ALA A 2 -20.60 13.46 1.60
N ASN A 3 -20.54 12.18 1.24
CA ASN A 3 -21.54 11.18 1.62
C ASN A 3 -21.77 11.23 3.15
N LYS A 4 -23.04 11.27 3.56
CA LYS A 4 -23.43 11.37 4.99
C LYS A 4 -22.77 10.28 5.85
N LYS A 5 -22.71 9.03 5.37
CA LYS A 5 -22.05 7.92 6.08
C LYS A 5 -20.56 8.20 6.31
N ILE A 6 -19.86 8.80 5.34
CA ILE A 6 -18.43 9.16 5.47
C ILE A 6 -18.26 10.22 6.55
N ILE A 7 -19.10 11.26 6.55
CA ILE A 7 -19.06 12.34 7.56
C ILE A 7 -19.31 11.77 8.97
N GLU A 8 -20.31 10.90 9.12
CA GLU A 8 -20.62 10.24 10.39
C GLU A 8 -19.44 9.37 10.89
N LEU A 9 -18.77 8.65 10.00
CA LEU A 9 -17.60 7.82 10.36
C LEU A 9 -16.36 8.64 10.71
N LEU A 10 -16.19 9.83 10.11
CA LEU A 10 -15.10 10.75 10.47
C LEU A 10 -15.37 11.45 11.82
N GLY A 11 -16.63 11.59 12.23
CA GLY A 11 -17.02 12.24 13.47
C GLY A 11 -16.42 13.65 13.59
N ASP A 12 -15.83 13.97 14.72
CA ASP A 12 -15.23 15.29 15.02
C ASP A 12 -14.05 15.65 14.10
N GLN A 13 -13.48 14.68 13.38
CA GLN A 13 -12.40 14.92 12.43
C GLN A 13 -12.90 15.32 11.03
N ALA A 14 -14.22 15.31 10.79
CA ALA A 14 -14.77 15.53 9.45
C ALA A 14 -14.34 16.89 8.87
N ASP A 15 -14.55 17.98 9.61
CA ASP A 15 -14.18 19.32 9.16
C ASP A 15 -12.65 19.46 8.98
N TYR A 16 -11.89 18.98 9.94
CA TYR A 16 -10.42 18.98 9.92
C TYR A 16 -9.83 18.27 8.69
N LEU A 17 -10.41 17.13 8.30
CA LEU A 17 -9.91 16.34 7.17
C LEU A 17 -10.51 16.77 5.82
N LEU A 18 -11.79 17.13 5.76
CA LEU A 18 -12.49 17.39 4.49
C LEU A 18 -12.27 18.82 3.97
N ASN A 19 -12.01 19.80 4.84
CA ASN A 19 -11.85 21.20 4.47
C ASN A 19 -10.40 21.71 4.49
N HIS A 20 -9.44 20.82 4.83
CA HIS A 20 -8.02 21.19 4.81
C HIS A 20 -7.55 21.55 3.40
N GLU A 21 -6.77 22.61 3.28
CA GLU A 21 -6.00 22.96 2.09
C GLU A 21 -4.53 22.61 2.32
N CYS A 22 -3.94 21.86 1.41
CA CYS A 22 -2.54 21.44 1.54
C CYS A 22 -1.62 22.67 1.44
N LYS A 23 -0.75 22.84 2.44
CA LYS A 23 0.14 24.01 2.58
C LYS A 23 1.57 23.78 2.12
N THR A 24 1.89 22.58 1.66
CA THR A 24 3.27 22.17 1.36
C THR A 24 3.53 22.08 -0.15
N PHE A 25 2.96 21.09 -0.83
CA PHE A 25 3.05 20.96 -2.28
C PHE A 25 1.69 21.29 -2.88
N ALA A 26 1.65 22.22 -3.83
CA ALA A 26 0.40 22.55 -4.51
C ALA A 26 -0.12 21.33 -5.30
N LYS A 27 -1.43 21.22 -5.44
CA LYS A 27 -2.07 20.18 -6.24
C LYS A 27 -1.58 20.18 -7.70
N THR A 28 -1.27 21.35 -8.23
CA THR A 28 -0.75 21.53 -9.59
C THR A 28 0.66 21.01 -9.80
N ASP A 29 1.42 20.81 -8.71
CA ASP A 29 2.81 20.37 -8.77
C ASP A 29 2.95 18.86 -8.72
N ILE A 30 1.87 18.15 -8.40
CA ILE A 30 1.85 16.69 -8.31
C ILE A 30 1.01 16.07 -9.42
N THR A 31 1.39 14.86 -9.82
CA THR A 31 0.53 13.98 -10.62
C THR A 31 -0.54 13.40 -9.72
N VAL A 32 -1.79 13.52 -10.14
CA VAL A 32 -2.93 13.00 -9.38
C VAL A 32 -3.51 11.76 -10.07
N PRO A 33 -4.03 10.77 -9.33
CA PRO A 33 -4.71 9.63 -9.91
C PRO A 33 -5.90 10.06 -10.78
N GLY A 34 -6.08 9.40 -11.92
CA GLY A 34 -7.16 9.68 -12.84
C GLY A 34 -7.35 8.53 -13.84
N PRO A 35 -8.44 8.56 -14.62
CA PRO A 35 -8.80 7.46 -15.53
C PRO A 35 -7.75 7.17 -16.61
N ASN A 36 -6.95 8.16 -16.98
CA ASN A 36 -5.92 8.05 -18.02
C ASN A 36 -4.50 7.91 -17.44
N HIS A 37 -4.36 7.49 -16.20
CA HIS A 37 -3.07 7.46 -15.48
C HIS A 37 -1.98 6.69 -16.25
N VAL A 38 -2.31 5.57 -16.90
CA VAL A 38 -1.34 4.79 -17.69
C VAL A 38 -0.91 5.57 -18.92
N ASP A 39 -1.84 6.17 -19.65
CA ASP A 39 -1.54 6.96 -20.87
C ASP A 39 -0.77 8.23 -20.55
N ASP A 40 -1.14 8.94 -19.50
CA ASP A 40 -0.55 10.23 -19.16
C ASP A 40 0.85 10.08 -18.56
N ILE A 41 1.09 8.99 -17.80
CA ILE A 41 2.33 8.81 -17.01
C ILE A 41 3.19 7.68 -17.56
N TRP A 42 2.64 6.47 -17.63
CA TRP A 42 3.44 5.27 -17.87
C TRP A 42 3.78 5.04 -19.33
N ARG A 43 2.97 5.51 -20.26
CA ARG A 43 3.23 5.40 -21.72
C ARG A 43 4.56 6.03 -22.13
N SER A 44 5.01 7.08 -21.45
CA SER A 44 6.28 7.75 -21.70
C SER A 44 7.46 7.19 -20.90
N SER A 45 7.23 6.15 -20.11
CA SER A 45 8.26 5.49 -19.29
C SER A 45 8.99 4.39 -20.07
N ASN A 46 9.91 3.69 -19.38
CA ASN A 46 10.61 2.51 -19.92
C ASN A 46 9.80 1.20 -19.78
N ARG A 47 8.52 1.25 -19.39
CA ARG A 47 7.68 0.05 -19.28
C ARG A 47 7.30 -0.46 -20.66
N ASN A 48 7.40 -1.80 -20.86
CA ASN A 48 6.96 -2.42 -22.10
C ASN A 48 5.42 -2.48 -22.20
N ASN A 49 4.89 -2.78 -23.38
CA ASN A 49 3.45 -2.82 -23.63
C ASN A 49 2.70 -3.81 -22.74
N GLN A 50 3.32 -4.92 -22.36
CA GLN A 50 2.67 -5.91 -21.49
C GLN A 50 2.57 -5.40 -20.04
N THR A 51 3.58 -4.67 -19.54
CA THR A 51 3.52 -4.01 -18.24
C THR A 51 2.45 -2.92 -18.22
N LEU A 52 2.33 -2.10 -19.29
CA LEU A 52 1.26 -1.11 -19.41
C LEU A 52 -0.12 -1.75 -19.38
N LYS A 53 -0.29 -2.89 -20.09
CA LYS A 53 -1.52 -3.68 -20.05
C LYS A 53 -1.83 -4.21 -18.65
N SER A 54 -0.83 -4.69 -17.91
CA SER A 54 -1.00 -5.21 -16.55
C SER A 54 -1.35 -4.09 -15.57
N LEU A 55 -0.74 -2.90 -15.69
CA LEU A 55 -1.11 -1.71 -14.92
C LEU A 55 -2.56 -1.32 -15.19
N GLN A 56 -2.95 -1.22 -16.46
CA GLN A 56 -4.32 -0.88 -16.84
C GLN A 56 -5.32 -1.92 -16.35
N HIS A 57 -4.99 -3.22 -16.43
CA HIS A 57 -5.84 -4.30 -15.93
C HIS A 57 -6.14 -4.14 -14.42
N ILE A 58 -5.16 -3.76 -13.61
CA ILE A 58 -5.39 -3.47 -12.19
C ILE A 58 -6.28 -2.22 -12.03
N LEU A 59 -6.02 -1.15 -12.79
CA LEU A 59 -6.78 0.10 -12.70
C LEU A 59 -8.21 0.00 -13.22
N ASP A 60 -8.50 -0.94 -14.10
CA ASP A 60 -9.85 -1.15 -14.67
C ASP A 60 -10.69 -2.17 -13.91
N ASN A 61 -10.08 -2.97 -13.05
CA ASN A 61 -10.80 -4.01 -12.32
C ASN A 61 -11.48 -3.49 -11.06
N GLY A 62 -12.53 -4.19 -10.64
CA GLY A 62 -13.23 -3.94 -9.39
C GLY A 62 -14.09 -2.68 -9.42
N ARG A 63 -14.54 -2.29 -8.24
CA ARG A 63 -15.51 -1.19 -8.05
C ARG A 63 -14.92 0.20 -8.35
N LEU A 64 -13.60 0.34 -8.21
CA LEU A 64 -12.87 1.57 -8.56
C LEU A 64 -12.38 1.58 -10.00
N GLY A 65 -12.74 0.58 -10.81
CA GLY A 65 -12.32 0.46 -12.20
C GLY A 65 -12.57 1.73 -13.01
N GLY A 66 -11.56 2.18 -13.75
CA GLY A 66 -11.61 3.40 -14.57
C GLY A 66 -11.53 4.72 -13.81
N SER A 67 -11.36 4.70 -12.48
CA SER A 67 -11.23 5.94 -11.68
C SER A 67 -9.78 6.43 -11.52
N GLY A 68 -8.79 5.57 -11.75
CA GLY A 68 -7.38 5.79 -11.44
C GLY A 68 -7.02 5.49 -9.99
N TYR A 69 -7.98 5.12 -9.16
CA TYR A 69 -7.76 4.68 -7.78
C TYR A 69 -7.78 3.15 -7.66
N VAL A 70 -7.13 2.62 -6.63
CA VAL A 70 -7.08 1.17 -6.35
C VAL A 70 -7.47 0.83 -4.92
N SER A 71 -8.18 -0.28 -4.78
CA SER A 71 -8.47 -0.97 -3.53
C SER A 71 -7.93 -2.39 -3.63
N ILE A 72 -6.98 -2.75 -2.77
CA ILE A 72 -6.31 -4.06 -2.81
C ILE A 72 -6.55 -4.79 -1.50
N LEU A 73 -6.93 -6.07 -1.56
CA LEU A 73 -6.98 -6.95 -0.39
C LEU A 73 -5.67 -7.73 -0.28
N PRO A 74 -4.79 -7.42 0.71
CA PRO A 74 -3.59 -8.20 0.95
C PRO A 74 -3.83 -9.20 2.07
N VAL A 75 -3.50 -10.46 1.84
CA VAL A 75 -3.48 -11.51 2.87
C VAL A 75 -2.24 -12.38 2.68
N ASP A 76 -1.13 -11.92 3.22
CA ASP A 76 0.14 -12.65 3.30
C ASP A 76 0.41 -13.16 4.73
N GLN A 77 -0.62 -13.20 5.55
CA GLN A 77 -0.59 -13.73 6.91
C GLN A 77 -0.34 -15.25 6.91
N GLY A 78 0.22 -15.71 8.03
CA GLY A 78 0.74 -17.06 8.15
C GLY A 78 2.25 -17.11 7.92
N ILE A 79 2.84 -16.04 7.37
CA ILE A 79 4.29 -15.85 7.20
C ILE A 79 4.73 -14.54 7.85
N GLU A 80 4.17 -13.39 7.44
CA GLU A 80 4.50 -12.05 8.02
C GLU A 80 4.02 -11.88 9.47
N HIS A 81 2.96 -12.61 9.84
CA HIS A 81 2.40 -12.72 11.18
C HIS A 81 1.98 -14.18 11.41
N SER A 82 1.87 -14.63 12.66
CA SER A 82 1.45 -16.01 12.91
C SER A 82 0.08 -16.30 12.29
N ALA A 83 -0.07 -17.48 11.70
CA ALA A 83 -1.32 -17.93 11.12
C ALA A 83 -2.45 -17.96 12.17
N GLY A 84 -2.16 -18.47 13.36
CA GLY A 84 -3.11 -18.53 14.47
C GLY A 84 -3.64 -17.15 14.83
N ALA A 85 -2.77 -16.18 15.11
CA ALA A 85 -3.19 -14.81 15.45
C ALA A 85 -3.95 -14.13 14.31
N SER A 86 -3.64 -14.46 13.06
CA SER A 86 -4.25 -13.83 11.90
C SER A 86 -5.62 -14.39 11.57
N PHE A 87 -5.80 -15.72 11.60
CA PHE A 87 -7.01 -16.39 11.11
C PHE A 87 -7.94 -16.90 12.21
N ALA A 88 -7.49 -17.02 13.48
CA ALA A 88 -8.36 -17.44 14.57
C ALA A 88 -9.62 -16.57 14.75
N PRO A 89 -9.58 -15.23 14.53
CA PRO A 89 -10.79 -14.41 14.60
C PRO A 89 -11.88 -14.81 13.60
N ASN A 90 -11.49 -15.30 12.41
CA ASN A 90 -12.39 -15.87 11.42
C ASN A 90 -11.72 -17.04 10.68
N PRO A 91 -11.89 -18.28 11.16
CA PRO A 91 -11.17 -19.45 10.66
C PRO A 91 -11.44 -19.84 9.20
N ILE A 92 -12.50 -19.32 8.57
CA ILE A 92 -12.77 -19.60 7.15
C ILE A 92 -11.63 -19.15 6.24
N TYR A 93 -10.84 -18.17 6.68
CA TYR A 93 -9.71 -17.61 5.90
C TYR A 93 -8.40 -18.40 6.03
N PHE A 94 -8.38 -19.52 6.77
CA PHE A 94 -7.35 -20.54 6.58
C PHE A 94 -7.42 -21.14 5.17
N ASP A 95 -8.61 -21.12 4.53
CA ASP A 95 -8.76 -21.48 3.12
C ASP A 95 -8.53 -20.26 2.23
N PRO A 96 -7.45 -20.24 1.40
CA PRO A 96 -7.14 -19.15 0.50
C PRO A 96 -8.24 -18.81 -0.50
N GLU A 97 -9.11 -19.76 -0.83
CA GLU A 97 -10.24 -19.51 -1.72
C GLU A 97 -11.18 -18.44 -1.16
N ASN A 98 -11.41 -18.45 0.16
CA ASN A 98 -12.27 -17.45 0.81
C ASN A 98 -11.62 -16.06 0.82
N ILE A 99 -10.28 -15.97 0.81
CA ILE A 99 -9.56 -14.70 0.64
C ILE A 99 -9.85 -14.10 -0.74
N VAL A 100 -9.75 -14.91 -1.79
CA VAL A 100 -10.03 -14.45 -3.17
C VAL A 100 -11.51 -14.09 -3.33
N LYS A 101 -12.42 -14.88 -2.75
CA LYS A 101 -13.86 -14.56 -2.74
C LYS A 101 -14.13 -13.22 -2.07
N LEU A 102 -13.52 -12.97 -0.90
CA LEU A 102 -13.65 -11.66 -0.21
C LEU A 102 -13.18 -10.51 -1.10
N ALA A 103 -12.06 -10.66 -1.80
CA ALA A 103 -11.56 -9.63 -2.71
C ALA A 103 -12.53 -9.35 -3.86
N ILE A 104 -13.10 -10.39 -4.45
CA ILE A 104 -14.07 -10.29 -5.57
C ILE A 104 -15.38 -9.66 -5.07
N GLU A 105 -15.98 -10.19 -4.00
CA GLU A 105 -17.24 -9.70 -3.44
C GLU A 105 -17.07 -8.28 -2.88
N GLY A 106 -15.91 -7.96 -2.32
CA GLY A 106 -15.54 -6.62 -1.86
C GLY A 106 -15.20 -5.64 -2.98
N GLY A 107 -15.27 -6.07 -4.25
CA GLY A 107 -15.02 -5.20 -5.41
C GLY A 107 -13.59 -4.65 -5.50
N CYS A 108 -12.59 -5.40 -5.01
CA CYS A 108 -11.19 -4.99 -5.05
C CYS A 108 -10.62 -4.97 -6.48
N ASN A 109 -9.69 -4.08 -6.74
CA ASN A 109 -8.93 -4.05 -8.00
C ASN A 109 -7.99 -5.24 -8.13
N ALA A 110 -7.44 -5.73 -7.01
CA ALA A 110 -6.54 -6.87 -6.99
C ALA A 110 -6.60 -7.59 -5.63
N VAL A 111 -6.17 -8.84 -5.62
CA VAL A 111 -5.87 -9.61 -4.42
C VAL A 111 -4.38 -9.90 -4.35
N ALA A 112 -3.75 -9.61 -3.20
CA ALA A 112 -2.35 -9.88 -2.96
C ALA A 112 -2.20 -10.99 -1.91
N SER A 113 -1.45 -12.05 -2.22
CA SER A 113 -1.19 -13.13 -1.27
C SER A 113 0.11 -13.87 -1.60
N THR A 114 0.38 -14.94 -0.88
CA THR A 114 1.57 -15.78 -1.02
C THR A 114 1.51 -16.67 -2.26
N PHE A 115 2.66 -17.23 -2.67
CA PHE A 115 2.73 -18.23 -3.73
C PHE A 115 1.79 -19.40 -3.50
N GLY A 116 1.80 -19.99 -2.30
CA GLY A 116 0.95 -21.12 -1.98
C GLY A 116 -0.53 -20.75 -1.95
N GLY A 117 -0.86 -19.59 -1.36
CA GLY A 117 -2.24 -19.14 -1.25
C GLY A 117 -2.90 -18.83 -2.59
N LEU A 118 -2.19 -18.16 -3.51
CA LEU A 118 -2.73 -17.91 -4.87
C LEU A 118 -2.58 -19.11 -5.78
N GLY A 119 -1.48 -19.86 -5.65
CA GLY A 119 -1.20 -21.02 -6.51
C GLY A 119 -2.28 -22.08 -6.47
N ILE A 120 -2.81 -22.40 -5.28
CA ILE A 120 -3.84 -23.44 -5.14
C ILE A 120 -5.18 -23.06 -5.77
N VAL A 121 -5.44 -21.77 -6.02
CA VAL A 121 -6.70 -21.24 -6.56
C VAL A 121 -6.56 -20.57 -7.92
N SER A 122 -5.34 -20.44 -8.44
CA SER A 122 -5.03 -19.61 -9.61
C SER A 122 -5.84 -20.00 -10.86
N ARG A 123 -5.96 -21.27 -11.19
CA ARG A 123 -6.75 -21.73 -12.36
C ARG A 123 -8.22 -21.30 -12.32
N LYS A 124 -8.77 -21.18 -11.11
CA LYS A 124 -10.18 -20.82 -10.93
C LYS A 124 -10.39 -19.30 -10.97
N TYR A 125 -9.39 -18.52 -10.62
CA TYR A 125 -9.58 -17.10 -10.33
C TYR A 125 -8.67 -16.12 -11.09
N ALA A 126 -7.56 -16.55 -11.71
CA ALA A 126 -6.63 -15.64 -12.38
C ALA A 126 -7.27 -14.78 -13.49
N HIS A 127 -8.34 -15.29 -14.13
CA HIS A 127 -9.11 -14.56 -15.15
C HIS A 127 -10.25 -13.71 -14.56
N LYS A 128 -10.49 -13.75 -13.25
CA LYS A 128 -11.61 -13.05 -12.58
C LYS A 128 -11.19 -11.84 -11.79
N ILE A 129 -9.97 -11.82 -11.31
CA ILE A 129 -9.40 -10.73 -10.52
C ILE A 129 -7.88 -10.69 -10.73
N PRO A 130 -7.28 -9.52 -10.94
CA PRO A 130 -5.83 -9.37 -10.94
C PRO A 130 -5.20 -9.94 -9.68
N MET A 131 -4.28 -10.90 -9.86
CA MET A 131 -3.52 -11.51 -8.76
C MET A 131 -2.17 -10.84 -8.63
N MET A 132 -1.80 -10.53 -7.39
CA MET A 132 -0.49 -10.00 -7.01
C MET A 132 0.19 -11.00 -6.09
N VAL A 133 1.22 -11.69 -6.60
CA VAL A 133 1.98 -12.65 -5.80
C VAL A 133 3.04 -11.92 -5.01
N LYS A 134 2.99 -12.01 -3.69
CA LYS A 134 4.06 -11.51 -2.83
C LYS A 134 5.19 -12.53 -2.80
N ILE A 135 6.38 -12.13 -3.30
CA ILE A 135 7.50 -13.04 -3.62
C ILE A 135 8.49 -13.22 -2.47
N ASN A 136 8.53 -12.31 -1.51
CA ASN A 136 9.39 -12.40 -0.34
C ASN A 136 8.63 -12.18 0.96
N HIS A 137 9.14 -12.76 2.03
CA HIS A 137 8.51 -12.72 3.36
C HIS A 137 9.57 -12.79 4.47
N ASN A 138 9.17 -12.30 5.66
CA ASN A 138 9.89 -12.57 6.89
C ASN A 138 9.61 -14.02 7.35
N GLU A 139 10.66 -14.77 7.63
CA GLU A 139 10.52 -16.06 8.28
C GLU A 139 10.24 -15.84 9.79
N PHE A 140 8.96 -15.99 10.18
CA PHE A 140 8.46 -15.55 11.48
C PHE A 140 8.87 -16.46 12.67
N LEU A 141 9.38 -17.65 12.39
CA LEU A 141 9.85 -18.59 13.43
C LEU A 141 11.28 -18.32 13.90
N SER A 142 12.05 -17.52 13.15
CA SER A 142 13.43 -17.17 13.53
C SER A 142 13.46 -16.34 14.81
N LEU A 143 14.32 -16.75 15.76
CA LEU A 143 14.53 -16.06 17.03
C LEU A 143 16.03 -15.82 17.27
N PRO A 144 16.48 -14.57 17.52
CA PRO A 144 15.70 -13.33 17.47
C PRO A 144 15.30 -12.95 16.04
N ASN A 145 14.18 -12.23 15.90
CA ASN A 145 13.77 -11.72 14.59
C ASN A 145 14.77 -10.69 14.07
N LYS A 146 15.28 -10.91 12.86
CA LYS A 146 16.32 -10.07 12.22
C LYS A 146 15.77 -8.98 11.32
N PHE A 147 14.46 -8.80 11.22
CA PHE A 147 13.84 -7.93 10.22
C PHE A 147 14.32 -8.28 8.81
N ASP A 148 14.34 -9.56 8.50
CA ASP A 148 14.73 -10.06 7.21
C ASP A 148 13.52 -10.33 6.32
N GLN A 149 13.73 -10.20 5.02
CA GLN A 149 12.79 -10.60 3.98
C GLN A 149 13.56 -11.49 3.02
N ILE A 150 13.13 -12.74 2.92
CA ILE A 150 13.77 -13.74 2.04
C ILE A 150 12.85 -14.11 0.89
N MET A 151 13.41 -14.47 -0.24
CA MET A 151 12.64 -14.89 -1.42
C MET A 151 12.04 -16.26 -1.21
N PHE A 152 10.71 -16.39 -1.42
CA PHE A 152 9.96 -17.64 -1.31
C PHE A 152 9.67 -18.28 -2.67
N GLY A 153 9.94 -17.59 -3.76
CA GLY A 153 9.76 -18.11 -5.11
C GLY A 153 10.26 -17.13 -6.17
N LYS A 154 10.17 -17.55 -7.42
CA LYS A 154 10.66 -16.79 -8.57
C LYS A 154 9.53 -16.02 -9.24
N VAL A 155 9.86 -14.88 -9.83
CA VAL A 155 8.91 -14.07 -10.62
C VAL A 155 8.30 -14.88 -11.77
N GLN A 156 9.08 -15.74 -12.42
CA GLN A 156 8.59 -16.62 -13.49
C GLN A 156 7.45 -17.55 -13.01
N ASP A 157 7.53 -18.04 -11.77
CA ASP A 157 6.48 -18.91 -11.22
C ASP A 157 5.19 -18.12 -10.96
N ALA A 158 5.29 -16.87 -10.54
CA ALA A 158 4.15 -15.97 -10.41
C ALA A 158 3.50 -15.70 -11.78
N TRP A 159 4.32 -15.43 -12.80
CA TRP A 159 3.83 -15.27 -14.18
C TRP A 159 3.13 -16.52 -14.69
N ASN A 160 3.70 -17.70 -14.47
CA ASN A 160 3.12 -18.99 -14.88
C ASN A 160 1.77 -19.27 -14.22
N MET A 161 1.50 -18.72 -13.04
CA MET A 161 0.19 -18.77 -12.37
C MET A 161 -0.86 -17.82 -12.98
N GLY A 162 -0.47 -16.96 -13.91
CA GLY A 162 -1.34 -15.91 -14.45
C GLY A 162 -1.44 -14.67 -13.58
N ALA A 163 -0.47 -14.43 -12.70
CA ALA A 163 -0.45 -13.21 -11.90
C ALA A 163 -0.21 -11.97 -12.78
N THR A 164 -0.92 -10.90 -12.46
CA THR A 164 -0.80 -9.58 -13.12
C THR A 164 0.35 -8.77 -12.53
N ALA A 165 0.66 -9.01 -11.25
CA ALA A 165 1.66 -8.26 -10.51
C ALA A 165 2.48 -9.16 -9.58
N VAL A 166 3.66 -8.67 -9.23
CA VAL A 166 4.43 -9.14 -8.08
C VAL A 166 4.51 -8.07 -7.02
N GLY A 167 4.46 -8.50 -5.77
CA GLY A 167 4.69 -7.66 -4.60
C GLY A 167 5.93 -8.10 -3.84
N ALA A 168 6.67 -7.18 -3.29
CA ALA A 168 7.79 -7.46 -2.41
C ALA A 168 7.79 -6.52 -1.19
N THR A 169 8.45 -6.93 -0.12
CA THR A 169 8.75 -6.07 1.03
C THR A 169 10.24 -5.82 1.11
N ILE A 170 10.62 -4.60 1.39
CA ILE A 170 11.98 -4.27 1.86
C ILE A 170 11.85 -3.65 3.25
N TYR A 171 12.62 -4.17 4.19
CA TYR A 171 12.83 -3.56 5.50
C TYR A 171 14.04 -2.64 5.45
N PHE A 172 13.82 -1.43 4.90
CA PHE A 172 14.86 -0.41 4.79
C PHE A 172 15.45 -0.06 6.16
N GLY A 173 16.77 -0.01 6.22
CA GLY A 173 17.53 0.28 7.44
C GLY A 173 17.80 -0.95 8.31
N SER A 174 17.25 -2.13 8.02
CA SER A 174 17.64 -3.37 8.70
C SER A 174 19.06 -3.80 8.30
N ALA A 175 19.67 -4.69 9.06
CA ALA A 175 20.99 -5.26 8.74
C ALA A 175 21.02 -5.96 7.37
N GLU A 176 19.87 -6.46 6.93
CA GLU A 176 19.69 -7.20 5.67
C GLU A 176 19.19 -6.32 4.51
N SER A 177 19.00 -5.01 4.71
CA SER A 177 18.36 -4.15 3.70
C SER A 177 19.13 -4.08 2.39
N THR A 178 20.46 -4.12 2.41
CA THR A 178 21.29 -4.10 1.20
C THR A 178 21.01 -5.30 0.30
N ARG A 179 20.95 -6.51 0.87
CA ARG A 179 20.63 -7.75 0.14
C ARG A 179 19.19 -7.70 -0.36
N GLN A 180 18.24 -7.30 0.47
CA GLN A 180 16.83 -7.17 0.07
C GLN A 180 16.65 -6.20 -1.11
N ILE A 181 17.37 -5.07 -1.12
CA ILE A 181 17.32 -4.10 -2.23
C ILE A 181 17.80 -4.76 -3.53
N GLN A 182 18.92 -5.49 -3.50
CA GLN A 182 19.47 -6.15 -4.67
C GLN A 182 18.55 -7.25 -5.21
N GLU A 183 18.04 -8.11 -4.33
CA GLU A 183 17.12 -9.19 -4.71
C GLU A 183 15.82 -8.66 -5.30
N VAL A 184 15.22 -7.63 -4.68
CA VAL A 184 13.97 -7.05 -5.16
C VAL A 184 14.16 -6.25 -6.45
N ALA A 185 15.29 -5.52 -6.60
CA ALA A 185 15.60 -4.83 -7.85
C ALA A 185 15.68 -5.80 -9.02
N THR A 186 16.41 -6.92 -8.86
CA THR A 186 16.48 -7.99 -9.87
C THR A 186 15.12 -8.63 -10.15
N ALA A 187 14.31 -8.86 -9.11
CA ALA A 187 12.98 -9.42 -9.28
C ALA A 187 12.03 -8.45 -10.03
N PHE A 188 12.14 -7.15 -9.77
CA PHE A 188 11.32 -6.13 -10.46
C PHE A 188 11.74 -5.96 -11.92
N GLU A 189 13.06 -6.03 -12.22
CA GLU A 189 13.53 -6.09 -13.60
C GLU A 189 12.89 -7.27 -14.35
N MET A 190 12.98 -8.49 -13.81
CA MET A 190 12.35 -9.67 -14.41
C MET A 190 10.83 -9.54 -14.54
N ALA A 191 10.17 -8.94 -13.55
CA ALA A 191 8.72 -8.71 -13.61
C ALA A 191 8.34 -7.80 -14.78
N HIS A 192 9.08 -6.72 -15.00
CA HIS A 192 8.84 -5.83 -16.15
C HIS A 192 9.17 -6.51 -17.48
N GLU A 193 10.22 -7.33 -17.56
CA GLU A 193 10.51 -8.13 -18.76
C GLU A 193 9.35 -9.06 -19.14
N LEU A 194 8.73 -9.69 -18.12
CA LEU A 194 7.55 -10.56 -18.28
C LEU A 194 6.23 -9.79 -18.42
N GLY A 195 6.27 -8.47 -18.35
CA GLY A 195 5.09 -7.61 -18.50
C GLY A 195 4.20 -7.54 -17.26
N MET A 196 4.74 -7.75 -16.07
CA MET A 196 4.03 -7.67 -14.82
C MET A 196 4.21 -6.30 -14.14
N THR A 197 3.21 -5.87 -13.37
CA THR A 197 3.29 -4.69 -12.49
C THR A 197 4.07 -5.03 -11.22
N THR A 198 4.78 -4.04 -10.65
CA THR A 198 5.54 -4.21 -9.42
C THR A 198 5.00 -3.34 -8.30
N VAL A 199 4.83 -3.92 -7.11
CA VAL A 199 4.34 -3.20 -5.93
C VAL A 199 5.28 -3.43 -4.76
N LEU A 200 5.78 -2.36 -4.13
CA LEU A 200 6.72 -2.46 -3.02
C LEU A 200 6.09 -2.03 -1.70
N TRP A 201 6.16 -2.91 -0.71
CA TRP A 201 5.95 -2.60 0.69
C TRP A 201 7.21 -1.94 1.25
N CYS A 202 7.21 -0.61 1.31
CA CYS A 202 8.33 0.21 1.76
C CYS A 202 8.30 0.40 3.28
N TYR A 203 8.88 -0.53 4.03
CA TYR A 203 8.91 -0.41 5.48
C TYR A 203 10.31 -0.09 5.98
N THR A 204 10.39 0.82 6.94
CA THR A 204 11.61 1.07 7.71
C THR A 204 11.63 0.13 8.92
N ARG A 205 12.73 -0.56 9.14
CA ARG A 205 12.93 -1.47 10.27
C ARG A 205 14.36 -1.44 10.75
N ASN A 206 14.55 -0.91 11.96
CA ASN A 206 15.82 -0.95 12.69
C ASN A 206 15.52 -0.74 14.17
N ASN A 207 16.21 -1.46 15.04
CA ASN A 207 16.09 -1.23 16.48
C ASN A 207 16.54 0.19 16.88
N GLY A 208 17.50 0.77 16.15
CA GLY A 208 17.95 2.16 16.32
C GLY A 208 16.92 3.23 15.94
N PHE A 209 15.78 2.85 15.31
CA PHE A 209 14.67 3.78 15.07
C PHE A 209 13.77 3.94 16.29
N LYS A 210 14.08 3.27 17.41
CA LYS A 210 13.45 3.49 18.70
C LYS A 210 14.42 4.18 19.64
N VAL A 211 14.08 5.39 20.06
CA VAL A 211 14.88 6.21 20.98
C VAL A 211 13.96 6.66 22.12
N ASP A 212 14.35 6.41 23.35
CA ASP A 212 13.61 6.81 24.56
C ASP A 212 12.12 6.40 24.54
N GLY A 213 11.84 5.19 24.02
CA GLY A 213 10.50 4.62 23.93
C GLY A 213 9.65 5.10 22.75
N VAL A 214 10.14 6.07 21.96
CA VAL A 214 9.46 6.59 20.76
C VAL A 214 9.92 5.81 19.52
N ASP A 215 8.96 5.40 18.68
CA ASP A 215 9.23 4.74 17.39
C ASP A 215 9.23 5.78 16.24
N TYR A 216 10.39 6.00 15.65
CA TYR A 216 10.58 6.91 14.51
C TYR A 216 10.45 6.24 13.15
N SER A 217 10.14 4.96 13.07
CA SER A 217 10.06 4.20 11.81
C SER A 217 9.02 4.75 10.81
N THR A 218 8.05 5.52 11.28
CA THR A 218 7.04 6.18 10.44
C THR A 218 7.27 7.69 10.27
N SER A 219 8.37 8.23 10.76
CA SER A 219 8.69 9.66 10.57
C SER A 219 8.62 10.04 9.09
N ALA A 220 8.19 11.28 8.82
CA ALA A 220 7.97 11.75 7.45
C ALA A 220 9.22 11.61 6.57
N ASP A 221 10.40 12.03 7.09
CA ASP A 221 11.67 11.93 6.36
C ASP A 221 12.15 10.50 6.16
N LEU A 222 12.05 9.62 7.17
CA LEU A 222 12.44 8.22 7.05
C LEU A 222 11.51 7.44 6.09
N SER A 223 10.21 7.60 6.25
CA SER A 223 9.24 6.93 5.36
C SER A 223 9.26 7.51 3.94
N GLY A 224 9.48 8.82 3.80
CA GLY A 224 9.70 9.45 2.49
C GLY A 224 10.96 8.93 1.80
N GLN A 225 12.07 8.80 2.53
CA GLN A 225 13.31 8.22 2.01
C GLN A 225 13.10 6.77 1.57
N ALA A 226 12.37 5.96 2.34
CA ALA A 226 12.03 4.60 1.95
C ALA A 226 11.23 4.56 0.64
N ASN A 227 10.24 5.44 0.48
CA ASN A 227 9.48 5.57 -0.78
C ASN A 227 10.41 5.92 -1.94
N HIS A 228 11.32 6.89 -1.74
CA HIS A 228 12.25 7.32 -2.78
C HIS A 228 13.21 6.20 -3.22
N LEU A 229 13.68 5.37 -2.28
CA LEU A 229 14.43 4.15 -2.59
C LEU A 229 13.58 3.15 -3.38
N GLY A 230 12.32 2.96 -2.99
CA GLY A 230 11.39 2.05 -3.66
C GLY A 230 11.12 2.44 -5.13
N VAL A 231 10.88 3.72 -5.40
CA VAL A 231 10.69 4.18 -6.79
C VAL A 231 11.98 4.14 -7.59
N THR A 232 13.15 4.28 -6.94
CA THR A 232 14.46 4.17 -7.58
C THR A 232 14.72 2.77 -8.11
N ILE A 233 14.26 1.72 -7.43
CA ILE A 233 14.33 0.34 -7.91
C ILE A 233 13.14 -0.06 -8.79
N GLN A 234 12.44 0.93 -9.34
CA GLN A 234 11.40 0.78 -10.33
C GLN A 234 10.10 0.11 -9.85
N ALA A 235 9.71 0.32 -8.59
CA ALA A 235 8.33 -0.01 -8.18
C ALA A 235 7.32 0.85 -8.95
N ASP A 236 6.23 0.25 -9.43
CA ASP A 236 5.12 0.95 -10.10
C ASP A 236 4.12 1.52 -9.10
N ILE A 237 4.00 0.86 -7.93
CA ILE A 237 3.16 1.29 -6.82
C ILE A 237 3.93 1.12 -5.51
N ILE A 238 3.89 2.14 -4.66
CA ILE A 238 4.47 2.12 -3.32
C ILE A 238 3.37 1.91 -2.28
N LYS A 239 3.54 0.92 -1.41
CA LYS A 239 2.77 0.77 -0.19
C LYS A 239 3.54 1.30 1.00
N GLN A 240 2.94 2.22 1.77
CA GLN A 240 3.54 2.82 2.94
C GLN A 240 2.52 2.97 4.09
N LYS A 241 2.99 3.07 5.33
CA LYS A 241 2.19 3.51 6.46
C LYS A 241 1.96 5.02 6.39
N LEU A 242 0.89 5.52 7.01
CA LEU A 242 0.76 6.96 7.21
C LEU A 242 1.94 7.52 8.00
N PRO A 243 2.48 8.69 7.61
CA PRO A 243 3.66 9.27 8.25
C PRO A 243 3.33 10.02 9.53
N THR A 244 4.35 10.23 10.35
CA THR A 244 4.29 11.00 11.59
C THR A 244 5.25 12.18 11.54
N ASN A 245 4.92 13.28 12.23
CA ASN A 245 5.79 14.42 12.42
C ASN A 245 6.47 14.32 13.78
N ASN A 246 7.61 13.66 13.85
CA ASN A 246 8.32 13.41 15.12
C ASN A 246 9.85 13.54 15.03
N GLY A 247 10.39 14.10 13.96
CA GLY A 247 11.80 14.49 13.85
C GLY A 247 12.74 13.46 13.20
N GLY A 248 12.33 12.23 13.00
CA GLY A 248 13.04 11.20 12.21
C GLY A 248 14.56 11.13 12.37
N TYR A 249 15.30 11.46 11.32
CA TYR A 249 16.78 11.46 11.32
C TYR A 249 17.40 12.30 12.45
N ASN A 250 16.81 13.45 12.77
CA ASN A 250 17.33 14.33 13.83
C ASN A 250 17.18 13.66 15.20
N ALA A 251 16.07 12.99 15.46
CA ALA A 251 15.81 12.28 16.72
C ALA A 251 16.67 11.03 16.86
N THR A 252 16.83 10.27 15.78
CA THR A 252 17.64 9.04 15.77
C THR A 252 19.15 9.30 15.65
N LYS A 253 19.54 10.56 15.40
CA LYS A 253 20.95 11.01 15.30
C LYS A 253 21.76 10.23 14.27
N HIS A 254 21.17 9.81 13.18
CA HIS A 254 21.87 9.17 12.08
C HIS A 254 21.47 9.80 10.74
N GLY A 255 22.32 9.64 9.70
CA GLY A 255 22.06 10.21 8.40
C GLY A 255 21.97 11.73 8.40
N LYS A 256 21.39 12.28 7.35
CA LYS A 256 21.12 13.72 7.20
C LYS A 256 19.74 13.94 6.63
N THR A 257 19.01 14.89 7.20
CA THR A 257 17.79 15.42 6.59
C THR A 257 17.93 16.94 6.45
N SER A 258 17.16 17.53 5.54
CA SER A 258 17.06 18.99 5.47
C SER A 258 16.11 19.48 6.56
N PRO A 259 16.44 20.57 7.28
CA PRO A 259 15.49 21.23 8.17
C PRO A 259 14.18 21.64 7.48
N LEU A 260 14.21 21.81 6.16
CA LEU A 260 13.04 22.15 5.35
C LEU A 260 11.96 21.06 5.39
N VAL A 261 12.30 19.79 5.62
CA VAL A 261 11.31 18.71 5.69
C VAL A 261 10.24 19.03 6.73
N TYR A 262 10.65 19.41 7.94
CA TYR A 262 9.72 19.68 9.04
C TYR A 262 9.32 21.18 9.17
N SER A 263 9.99 22.09 8.46
CA SER A 263 9.67 23.53 8.53
C SER A 263 8.89 24.06 7.32
N LYS A 264 8.92 23.34 6.17
CA LYS A 264 8.26 23.80 4.92
C LYS A 264 7.59 22.68 4.13
N LEU A 265 8.14 21.46 4.13
CA LEU A 265 7.68 20.36 3.26
C LEU A 265 6.64 19.46 3.93
N THR A 266 6.44 19.60 5.22
CA THR A 266 5.39 18.95 6.01
C THR A 266 4.79 19.95 7.00
N THR A 267 3.63 19.61 7.54
CA THR A 267 3.02 20.22 8.73
C THR A 267 2.58 19.10 9.67
N ASP A 268 1.94 19.43 10.79
CA ASP A 268 1.32 18.43 11.67
C ASP A 268 0.06 17.80 11.08
N HIS A 269 -0.46 18.34 9.98
CA HIS A 269 -1.67 17.83 9.36
C HIS A 269 -1.38 16.55 8.58
N PRO A 270 -2.14 15.45 8.79
CA PRO A 270 -1.86 14.15 8.17
C PRO A 270 -1.94 14.17 6.63
N ILE A 271 -2.72 15.06 6.04
CA ILE A 271 -2.77 15.23 4.58
C ILE A 271 -1.45 15.81 4.06
N ASP A 272 -0.88 16.82 4.71
CA ASP A 272 0.40 17.41 4.30
C ASP A 272 1.57 16.42 4.49
N LEU A 273 1.55 15.67 5.59
CA LEU A 273 2.52 14.61 5.83
C LEU A 273 2.45 13.53 4.73
N THR A 274 1.24 13.08 4.38
CA THR A 274 1.05 12.08 3.32
C THR A 274 1.35 12.67 1.93
N ARG A 275 1.10 13.96 1.70
CA ARG A 275 1.51 14.69 0.49
C ARG A 275 3.05 14.66 0.31
N TYR A 276 3.81 14.76 1.39
CA TYR A 276 5.26 14.59 1.33
C TYR A 276 5.66 13.16 0.91
N GLN A 277 4.93 12.13 1.33
CA GLN A 277 5.13 10.76 0.82
C GLN A 277 4.82 10.66 -0.68
N VAL A 278 3.76 11.32 -1.17
CA VAL A 278 3.43 11.40 -2.61
C VAL A 278 4.56 12.10 -3.38
N ALA A 279 5.11 13.18 -2.83
CA ALA A 279 6.25 13.86 -3.44
C ALA A 279 7.47 12.94 -3.60
N ASN A 280 7.74 12.08 -2.60
CA ASN A 280 8.80 11.06 -2.67
C ASN A 280 8.49 9.88 -3.60
N CYS A 281 7.28 9.80 -4.14
CA CYS A 281 6.89 8.89 -5.21
C CYS A 281 6.96 9.58 -6.59
N TYR A 282 8.04 10.30 -6.85
CA TYR A 282 8.26 11.11 -8.07
C TYR A 282 7.10 12.06 -8.34
N MET A 283 6.72 12.85 -7.33
CA MET A 283 5.60 13.81 -7.40
C MET A 283 4.28 13.14 -7.82
N GLY A 284 4.03 11.91 -7.35
CA GLY A 284 2.81 11.17 -7.61
C GLY A 284 2.78 10.40 -8.94
N ARG A 285 3.85 10.40 -9.73
CA ARG A 285 3.93 9.57 -10.95
C ARG A 285 3.86 8.08 -10.62
N VAL A 286 4.53 7.67 -9.55
CA VAL A 286 4.38 6.34 -8.95
C VAL A 286 3.26 6.40 -7.93
N GLY A 287 2.31 5.48 -8.00
CA GLY A 287 1.15 5.48 -7.11
C GLY A 287 1.52 5.20 -5.66
N LEU A 288 0.99 6.00 -4.73
CA LEU A 288 1.10 5.75 -3.30
C LEU A 288 -0.18 5.13 -2.75
N ILE A 289 -0.10 3.94 -2.19
CA ILE A 289 -1.18 3.32 -1.42
C ILE A 289 -0.81 3.22 0.05
N ASN A 290 -1.76 3.54 0.94
CA ASN A 290 -1.50 3.43 2.37
C ASN A 290 -2.06 2.13 2.96
N SER A 291 -1.40 1.66 4.03
CA SER A 291 -1.81 0.46 4.77
C SER A 291 -3.06 0.70 5.59
N GLY A 292 -4.00 -0.27 5.59
CA GLY A 292 -5.18 -0.25 6.46
C GLY A 292 -4.89 -0.46 7.95
N GLY A 293 -3.69 -0.90 8.32
CA GLY A 293 -3.32 -1.15 9.72
C GLY A 293 -3.86 -2.48 10.28
N GLU A 294 -3.69 -2.65 11.60
CA GLU A 294 -4.26 -3.81 12.32
C GLU A 294 -5.75 -3.61 12.60
N SER A 295 -6.47 -4.72 12.83
CA SER A 295 -7.86 -4.68 13.29
C SER A 295 -7.90 -4.35 14.79
N LYS A 296 -8.78 -3.42 15.14
CA LYS A 296 -9.10 -3.03 16.53
C LYS A 296 -10.57 -3.27 16.87
N GLY A 297 -11.30 -3.96 15.98
CA GLY A 297 -12.70 -4.28 16.17
C GLY A 297 -13.65 -3.14 15.83
N ALA A 298 -14.28 -2.53 16.82
CA ALA A 298 -15.37 -1.56 16.60
C ALA A 298 -14.97 -0.29 15.84
N THR A 299 -13.69 0.15 15.95
CA THR A 299 -13.22 1.39 15.31
C THR A 299 -12.69 1.19 13.88
N ASP A 300 -12.60 -0.06 13.42
CA ASP A 300 -11.96 -0.40 12.15
C ASP A 300 -12.53 0.33 10.93
N LEU A 301 -13.85 0.48 10.87
CA LEU A 301 -14.52 1.13 9.75
C LEU A 301 -14.20 2.64 9.71
N ALA A 302 -14.28 3.30 10.85
CA ALA A 302 -13.97 4.73 10.99
C ALA A 302 -12.47 4.99 10.69
N GLU A 303 -11.57 4.17 11.23
CA GLU A 303 -10.13 4.28 10.96
C GLU A 303 -9.79 4.05 9.48
N ALA A 304 -10.45 3.10 8.82
CA ALA A 304 -10.24 2.81 7.40
C ALA A 304 -10.71 3.98 6.52
N VAL A 305 -11.88 4.57 6.84
CA VAL A 305 -12.41 5.76 6.15
C VAL A 305 -11.49 6.97 6.37
N THR A 306 -11.04 7.20 7.60
CA THR A 306 -10.08 8.26 7.93
C THR A 306 -8.79 8.13 7.09
N THR A 307 -8.23 6.93 7.03
CA THR A 307 -7.03 6.65 6.22
C THR A 307 -7.29 6.87 4.72
N ALA A 308 -8.47 6.46 4.21
CA ALA A 308 -8.84 6.67 2.82
C ALA A 308 -8.98 8.14 2.45
N VAL A 309 -9.61 8.94 3.32
CA VAL A 309 -9.75 10.40 3.14
C VAL A 309 -8.38 11.08 3.14
N ILE A 310 -7.51 10.74 4.09
CA ILE A 310 -6.14 11.29 4.15
C ILE A 310 -5.38 10.95 2.87
N ASN A 311 -5.37 9.67 2.47
CA ASN A 311 -4.68 9.23 1.26
C ASN A 311 -5.20 9.94 0.01
N LYS A 312 -6.51 9.93 -0.23
CA LYS A 312 -7.14 10.56 -1.41
C LYS A 312 -6.83 12.05 -1.45
N ARG A 313 -7.05 12.76 -0.33
CA ARG A 313 -6.84 14.20 -0.27
C ARG A 313 -5.38 14.60 -0.40
N ALA A 314 -4.46 13.74 0.01
CA ALA A 314 -3.03 13.94 -0.20
C ALA A 314 -2.57 13.70 -1.65
N GLY A 315 -3.40 13.14 -2.52
CA GLY A 315 -3.03 12.74 -3.88
C GLY A 315 -2.51 11.31 -3.99
N GLY A 316 -2.77 10.47 -2.98
CA GLY A 316 -2.49 9.04 -3.03
C GLY A 316 -3.43 8.28 -3.97
N MET A 317 -3.00 7.09 -4.38
CA MET A 317 -3.69 6.26 -5.38
C MET A 317 -4.72 5.30 -4.76
N GLY A 318 -4.69 5.06 -3.47
CA GLY A 318 -5.63 4.10 -2.88
C GLY A 318 -5.21 3.51 -1.54
N LEU A 319 -5.93 2.48 -1.14
CA LEU A 319 -5.66 1.71 0.06
C LEU A 319 -5.42 0.23 -0.23
N ILE A 320 -4.60 -0.35 0.64
CA ILE A 320 -4.40 -1.78 0.75
C ILE A 320 -4.78 -2.23 2.16
N SER A 321 -5.97 -2.85 2.30
CA SER A 321 -6.56 -3.16 3.60
C SER A 321 -6.82 -4.66 3.72
N GLY A 322 -6.15 -5.31 4.68
CA GLY A 322 -6.23 -6.75 4.92
C GLY A 322 -6.94 -7.09 6.23
N ARG A 323 -6.24 -7.06 7.36
CA ARG A 323 -6.72 -7.54 8.68
C ARG A 323 -8.08 -6.96 9.09
N LYS A 324 -8.31 -5.68 8.85
CA LYS A 324 -9.61 -5.03 9.12
C LYS A 324 -10.76 -5.65 8.31
N ALA A 325 -10.49 -6.26 7.15
CA ALA A 325 -11.50 -6.91 6.31
C ALA A 325 -11.64 -8.40 6.60
N PHE A 326 -10.53 -9.18 6.62
CA PHE A 326 -10.64 -10.64 6.74
C PHE A 326 -10.75 -11.17 8.19
N GLN A 327 -10.45 -10.37 9.22
CA GLN A 327 -10.66 -10.78 10.62
C GLN A 327 -12.10 -10.60 11.10
N LYS A 328 -13.05 -10.53 10.17
CA LYS A 328 -14.49 -10.33 10.37
C LYS A 328 -15.29 -11.33 9.56
N PRO A 329 -16.61 -11.48 9.84
CA PRO A 329 -17.51 -12.16 8.92
C PRO A 329 -17.40 -11.60 7.49
N MET A 330 -17.55 -12.44 6.48
CA MET A 330 -17.41 -12.06 5.06
C MET A 330 -18.21 -10.79 4.72
N LYS A 331 -19.46 -10.72 5.14
CA LYS A 331 -20.34 -9.56 4.91
C LYS A 331 -19.74 -8.26 5.43
N ASP A 332 -19.19 -8.28 6.65
CA ASP A 332 -18.64 -7.09 7.29
C ASP A 332 -17.31 -6.68 6.64
N GLY A 333 -16.53 -7.67 6.18
CA GLY A 333 -15.32 -7.43 5.39
C GLY A 333 -15.63 -6.77 4.05
N VAL A 334 -16.66 -7.23 3.35
CA VAL A 334 -17.17 -6.62 2.11
C VAL A 334 -17.66 -5.20 2.36
N GLU A 335 -18.44 -4.97 3.42
CA GLU A 335 -18.91 -3.63 3.77
C GLU A 335 -17.75 -2.67 4.03
N LEU A 336 -16.72 -3.10 4.76
CA LEU A 336 -15.53 -2.29 5.02
C LEU A 336 -14.82 -1.90 3.73
N LEU A 337 -14.57 -2.87 2.84
CA LEU A 337 -13.92 -2.61 1.55
C LEU A 337 -14.75 -1.66 0.68
N ASN A 338 -16.05 -1.87 0.60
CA ASN A 338 -16.94 -0.99 -0.15
C ASN A 338 -16.99 0.43 0.43
N THR A 339 -17.00 0.58 1.75
CA THR A 339 -17.01 1.90 2.39
C THR A 339 -15.70 2.67 2.16
N ILE A 340 -14.56 1.98 2.12
CA ILE A 340 -13.28 2.57 1.68
C ILE A 340 -13.41 3.07 0.24
N GLN A 341 -13.96 2.26 -0.65
CA GLN A 341 -14.11 2.60 -2.07
C GLN A 341 -15.08 3.77 -2.27
N ASP A 342 -16.12 3.89 -1.43
CA ASP A 342 -17.05 5.04 -1.45
C ASP A 342 -16.31 6.37 -1.27
N VAL A 343 -15.26 6.41 -0.44
CA VAL A 343 -14.42 7.62 -0.28
C VAL A 343 -13.77 8.01 -1.60
N TYR A 344 -13.22 7.04 -2.33
CA TYR A 344 -12.56 7.31 -3.62
C TYR A 344 -13.54 7.66 -4.74
N LEU A 345 -14.74 7.12 -4.72
CA LEU A 345 -15.82 7.41 -5.69
C LEU A 345 -16.53 8.74 -5.40
N ASP A 346 -16.49 9.24 -4.18
CA ASP A 346 -17.13 10.51 -3.81
C ASP A 346 -16.40 11.70 -4.45
N LYS A 347 -17.01 12.27 -5.48
CA LYS A 347 -16.45 13.42 -6.24
C LYS A 347 -16.33 14.71 -5.41
N SER A 348 -17.03 14.80 -4.28
CA SER A 348 -16.92 15.97 -3.40
C SER A 348 -15.69 15.94 -2.50
N ILE A 349 -15.09 14.75 -2.29
CA ILE A 349 -13.81 14.58 -1.59
C ILE A 349 -12.70 14.76 -2.62
N THR A 350 -12.25 15.98 -2.77
CA THR A 350 -11.21 16.36 -3.74
C THR A 350 -9.81 16.28 -3.14
N ILE A 351 -8.79 16.27 -3.99
CA ILE A 351 -7.39 16.43 -3.59
C ILE A 351 -7.22 17.85 -3.04
N ALA A 352 -6.58 17.96 -1.86
CA ALA A 352 -6.36 19.21 -1.14
C ALA A 352 -5.33 20.12 -1.82
#